data_27ae050989e3f2f9ef2c2ecb2d1bad0b
#
_entry.id   27ae050989e3f2f9ef2c2ecb2d1bad0b
#
_cell.length_a   1.000
_cell.length_b   1.000
_cell.length_c   1.000
_cell.angle_alpha   90.00
_cell.angle_beta   90.00
_cell.angle_gamma   90.00
#
_symmetry.space_group_name_H-M   'P 1'
#
loop_
_entity.id
_entity.type
_entity.pdbx_description
1 polymer ?
#
loop_
_entity_poly.entity_id
_entity_poly.type
_entity_poly.pdbx_seq_one_letter_code
_entity_poly.pdbx_strand_id
1 'polypeptide(L)'
;MVNFNPGRGSEQQGIRPALVIQNDIGNQYAATTIVAAISSTIKIYPVTVPLKTGEGGLRQKSMINLAQILTIDKTRLQRKLGTLPPESVIRVNAAISISLDLS
;
A
#
# COMPACT_ATOMS: atom_id res chain seq x y z
N MET A 1 -1.03 9.34 -1.14
CA MET A 1 0.34 9.62 -1.63
C MET A 1 1.32 9.67 -0.48
N VAL A 2 2.46 9.10 -0.67
CA VAL A 2 3.52 9.01 0.34
C VAL A 2 4.84 9.49 -0.24
N ASN A 3 5.60 10.25 0.54
CA ASN A 3 6.96 10.62 0.18
C ASN A 3 7.91 9.57 0.73
N PHE A 4 8.49 8.76 -0.15
CA PHE A 4 9.43 7.70 0.20
C PHE A 4 10.89 8.14 0.19
N ASN A 5 11.17 9.40 -0.11
CA ASN A 5 12.55 9.91 -0.13
C ASN A 5 13.12 10.05 1.28
N PRO A 6 14.40 9.73 1.49
CA PRO A 6 15.28 9.06 0.53
C PRO A 6 15.03 7.56 0.50
N GLY A 7 14.99 6.98 -0.72
CA GLY A 7 14.95 5.54 -0.91
C GLY A 7 16.36 4.93 -0.89
N ARG A 8 16.43 3.62 -0.64
CA ARG A 8 17.70 2.88 -0.62
C ARG A 8 17.54 1.53 -1.32
N GLY A 9 18.45 1.24 -2.26
CA GLY A 9 18.42 -0.04 -2.96
C GLY A 9 17.12 -0.24 -3.73
N SER A 10 16.41 -1.34 -3.44
CA SER A 10 15.12 -1.66 -4.07
C SER A 10 13.92 -1.00 -3.41
N GLU A 11 14.12 -0.18 -2.37
CA GLU A 11 13.05 0.54 -1.72
C GLU A 11 12.41 1.57 -2.65
N GLN A 12 11.14 1.89 -2.40
CA GLN A 12 10.44 2.92 -3.15
C GLN A 12 11.12 4.28 -2.97
N GLN A 13 11.09 5.07 -4.02
CA GLN A 13 11.66 6.41 -4.02
C GLN A 13 10.65 7.41 -4.58
N GLY A 14 10.76 8.67 -4.16
CA GLY A 14 9.90 9.72 -4.63
C GLY A 14 8.52 9.72 -3.98
N ILE A 15 7.62 10.48 -4.56
CA ILE A 15 6.23 10.57 -4.10
C ILE A 15 5.40 9.59 -4.90
N ARG A 16 4.82 8.60 -4.22
CA ARG A 16 4.09 7.50 -4.86
C ARG A 16 2.84 7.15 -4.07
N PRO A 17 1.84 6.54 -4.73
CA PRO A 17 0.70 6.00 -4.00
C PRO A 17 1.10 4.81 -3.16
N ALA A 18 0.39 4.64 -2.05
CA ALA A 18 0.54 3.48 -1.17
C ALA A 18 -0.80 3.22 -0.48
N LEU A 19 -0.99 2.00 -0.03
CA LEU A 19 -2.17 1.61 0.74
C LEU A 19 -1.79 1.60 2.23
N VAL A 20 -2.57 2.34 3.04
CA VAL A 20 -2.44 2.29 4.50
C VAL A 20 -3.09 1.00 4.98
N ILE A 21 -2.32 0.14 5.63
CA ILE A 21 -2.80 -1.17 6.09
C ILE A 21 -2.89 -1.28 7.61
N GLN A 22 -2.34 -0.32 8.36
CA GLN A 22 -2.51 -0.28 9.81
C GLN A 22 -3.95 0.09 10.14
N ASN A 23 -4.54 -0.58 11.15
CA ASN A 23 -5.92 -0.31 11.55
C ASN A 23 -6.09 1.09 12.15
N ASP A 24 -7.34 1.54 12.25
CA ASP A 24 -7.66 2.91 12.71
C ASP A 24 -7.20 3.18 14.13
N ILE A 25 -7.22 2.18 15.00
CA ILE A 25 -6.78 2.34 16.39
C ILE A 25 -5.27 2.63 16.41
N GLY A 26 -4.48 1.83 15.70
CA GLY A 26 -3.03 2.07 15.58
C GLY A 26 -2.74 3.43 14.97
N ASN A 27 -3.48 3.82 13.92
CA ASN A 27 -3.30 5.12 13.27
C ASN A 27 -3.64 6.29 14.20
N GLN A 28 -4.59 6.11 15.10
CA GLN A 28 -5.01 7.17 16.02
C GLN A 28 -3.92 7.51 17.05
N TYR A 29 -3.20 6.52 17.55
CA TYR A 29 -2.29 6.68 18.68
C TYR A 29 -0.81 6.68 18.32
N ALA A 30 -0.45 6.23 17.13
CA ALA A 30 0.95 6.14 16.74
C ALA A 30 1.39 7.33 15.87
N ALA A 31 2.65 7.73 16.00
CA ALA A 31 3.26 8.72 15.11
C ALA A 31 3.63 8.10 13.74
N THR A 32 3.61 6.78 13.65
CA THR A 32 3.92 6.03 12.43
C THR A 32 2.70 5.29 11.94
N THR A 33 2.75 4.86 10.68
CA THR A 33 1.75 3.97 10.11
C THR A 33 2.42 2.94 9.22
N ILE A 34 1.66 1.91 8.82
CA ILE A 34 2.15 0.82 7.99
C ILE A 34 1.48 0.91 6.63
N VAL A 35 2.29 0.87 5.57
CA VAL A 35 1.81 0.99 4.20
C VAL A 35 2.34 -0.13 3.34
N ALA A 36 1.59 -0.46 2.28
CA ALA A 36 2.05 -1.35 1.21
C ALA A 36 2.26 -0.51 -0.05
N ALA A 37 3.35 -0.76 -0.76
CA ALA A 37 3.69 -0.02 -1.97
C ALA A 37 2.70 -0.31 -3.09
N ILE A 38 2.35 0.72 -3.87
CA ILE A 38 1.54 0.61 -5.07
C ILE A 38 2.41 1.00 -6.27
N SER A 39 2.38 0.16 -7.31
CA SER A 39 3.17 0.36 -8.52
C SER A 39 2.28 0.31 -9.76
N SER A 40 2.64 1.09 -10.78
CA SER A 40 2.01 0.98 -12.10
C SER A 40 2.61 -0.12 -12.96
N THR A 41 3.76 -0.66 -12.57
CA THR A 41 4.35 -1.85 -13.21
C THR A 41 3.67 -3.09 -12.63
N ILE A 42 2.82 -3.73 -13.42
CA ILE A 42 1.97 -4.82 -12.92
C ILE A 42 2.68 -6.15 -13.09
N LYS A 43 2.86 -6.85 -11.95
CA LYS A 43 3.36 -8.21 -11.90
C LYS A 43 2.38 -9.03 -11.06
N ILE A 44 1.94 -10.16 -11.59
CA ILE A 44 0.92 -10.97 -10.91
C ILE A 44 1.61 -12.08 -10.13
N TYR A 45 1.60 -11.93 -8.81
CA TYR A 45 2.09 -12.92 -7.85
C TYR A 45 1.05 -13.08 -6.74
N PRO A 46 1.11 -14.17 -5.94
CA PRO A 46 0.17 -14.33 -4.82
C PRO A 46 0.19 -13.18 -3.79
N VAL A 47 1.28 -12.41 -3.73
CA VAL A 47 1.43 -11.30 -2.79
C VAL A 47 1.11 -9.94 -3.43
N THR A 48 0.57 -9.92 -4.64
CA THR A 48 0.16 -8.68 -5.30
C THR A 48 -1.35 -8.66 -5.52
N VAL A 49 -1.93 -7.46 -5.49
CA VAL A 49 -3.36 -7.25 -5.77
C VAL A 49 -3.49 -6.23 -6.88
N PRO A 50 -3.94 -6.65 -8.08
CA PRO A 50 -4.14 -5.72 -9.18
C PRO A 50 -5.35 -4.81 -8.90
N LEU A 51 -5.23 -3.55 -9.29
CA LEU A 51 -6.28 -2.53 -9.16
C LEU A 51 -6.59 -1.97 -10.54
N LYS A 52 -7.88 -1.78 -10.81
CA LYS A 52 -8.35 -1.16 -12.05
C LYS A 52 -8.15 0.34 -12.00
N THR A 53 -8.09 0.97 -13.17
CA THR A 53 -8.11 2.43 -13.28
C THR A 53 -9.32 3.00 -12.54
N GLY A 54 -9.09 3.99 -11.67
CA GLY A 54 -10.12 4.62 -10.86
C GLY A 54 -10.34 3.97 -9.49
N GLU A 55 -9.95 2.72 -9.32
CA GLU A 55 -10.08 2.04 -8.04
C GLU A 55 -9.21 2.74 -6.97
N GLY A 56 -9.78 3.03 -5.82
CA GLY A 56 -9.06 3.74 -4.76
C GLY A 56 -8.62 5.15 -5.15
N GLY A 57 -9.18 5.74 -6.20
CA GLY A 57 -8.80 7.06 -6.70
C GLY A 57 -7.54 7.07 -7.54
N LEU A 58 -7.03 5.90 -7.95
CA LEU A 58 -5.84 5.81 -8.80
C LEU A 58 -6.16 6.18 -10.25
N ARG A 59 -5.24 6.87 -10.92
CA ARG A 59 -5.45 7.36 -12.29
C ARG A 59 -5.17 6.32 -13.35
N GLN A 60 -4.47 5.24 -13.02
CA GLN A 60 -4.08 4.20 -13.96
C GLN A 60 -4.12 2.85 -13.30
N LYS A 61 -4.10 1.79 -14.13
CA LYS A 61 -3.97 0.44 -13.63
C LYS A 61 -2.72 0.32 -12.76
N SER A 62 -2.86 -0.33 -11.62
CA SER A 62 -1.80 -0.43 -10.63
C SER A 62 -1.87 -1.78 -9.95
N MET A 63 -0.87 -2.07 -9.14
CA MET A 63 -0.92 -3.21 -8.23
C MET A 63 -0.45 -2.78 -6.84
N ILE A 64 -1.04 -3.39 -5.82
CA ILE A 64 -0.55 -3.30 -4.46
C ILE A 64 0.44 -4.45 -4.27
N ASN A 65 1.65 -4.13 -3.81
CA ASN A 65 2.68 -5.15 -3.58
C ASN A 65 2.80 -5.40 -2.07
N LEU A 66 2.17 -6.48 -1.60
CA LEU A 66 2.19 -6.84 -0.19
C LEU A 66 3.51 -7.51 0.23
N ALA A 67 4.47 -7.66 -0.67
CA ALA A 67 5.84 -8.00 -0.33
C ALA A 67 6.67 -6.76 0.07
N GLN A 68 6.17 -5.56 -0.22
CA GLN A 68 6.81 -4.29 0.14
C GLN A 68 5.94 -3.55 1.16
N ILE A 69 6.02 -4.00 2.40
CA ILE A 69 5.30 -3.40 3.53
C ILE A 69 6.31 -2.60 4.35
N LEU A 70 5.98 -1.35 4.62
CA LEU A 70 6.89 -0.39 5.24
C LEU A 70 6.21 0.33 6.40
N THR A 71 6.94 0.52 7.48
CA THR A 71 6.54 1.43 8.54
C THR A 71 7.13 2.80 8.24
N ILE A 72 6.28 3.81 8.20
CA ILE A 72 6.69 5.18 7.87
C ILE A 72 6.17 6.17 8.91
N ASP A 73 6.86 7.29 9.02
CA ASP A 73 6.38 8.45 9.76
C ASP A 73 5.11 8.99 9.10
N LYS A 74 4.08 9.33 9.88
CA LYS A 74 2.87 9.94 9.34
C LYS A 74 3.13 11.26 8.62
N THR A 75 4.22 11.95 8.96
CA THR A 75 4.61 13.18 8.26
C THR A 75 4.94 12.95 6.79
N ARG A 76 5.20 11.71 6.39
CA ARG A 76 5.44 11.36 4.99
C ARG A 76 4.16 11.15 4.20
N LEU A 77 3.02 11.05 4.86
CA LEU A 77 1.72 10.98 4.20
C LEU A 77 1.38 12.35 3.62
N GLN A 78 0.90 12.35 2.38
CA GLN A 78 0.45 13.56 1.73
C GLN A 78 -1.06 13.49 1.50
N ARG A 79 -1.50 13.50 0.27
CA ARG A 79 -2.92 13.54 -0.06
C ARG A 79 -3.55 12.14 -0.02
N LYS A 80 -4.74 12.03 0.54
CA LYS A 80 -5.56 10.82 0.41
C LYS A 80 -6.16 10.79 -1.00
N LEU A 81 -5.98 9.69 -1.72
CA LEU A 81 -6.51 9.51 -3.07
C LEU A 81 -7.92 8.95 -3.06
N GLY A 82 -8.25 8.07 -2.13
CA GLY A 82 -9.54 7.42 -2.07
C GLY A 82 -9.53 6.26 -1.11
N THR A 83 -10.54 5.41 -1.24
CA THR A 83 -10.73 4.22 -0.39
C THR A 83 -10.96 3.01 -1.28
N LEU A 84 -10.38 1.87 -0.92
CA LEU A 84 -10.60 0.63 -1.66
C LEU A 84 -12.01 0.08 -1.39
N PRO A 85 -12.66 -0.50 -2.43
CA PRO A 85 -13.92 -1.18 -2.22
C PRO A 85 -13.73 -2.47 -1.38
N PRO A 86 -14.79 -2.95 -0.69
CA PRO A 86 -14.67 -4.11 0.20
C PRO A 86 -14.11 -5.37 -0.44
N GLU A 87 -14.45 -5.64 -1.70
CA GLU A 87 -13.93 -6.82 -2.42
C GLU A 87 -12.43 -6.75 -2.64
N SER A 88 -11.87 -5.55 -2.82
CA SER A 88 -10.43 -5.37 -2.94
C SER A 88 -9.74 -5.53 -1.60
N VAL A 89 -10.38 -5.08 -0.51
CA VAL A 89 -9.84 -5.27 0.85
C VAL A 89 -9.74 -6.75 1.19
N ILE A 90 -10.70 -7.58 0.78
CA ILE A 90 -10.65 -9.03 0.97
C ILE A 90 -9.41 -9.62 0.28
N ARG A 91 -9.14 -9.19 -0.96
CA ARG A 91 -7.97 -9.65 -1.71
C ARG A 91 -6.66 -9.19 -1.06
N VAL A 92 -6.64 -7.98 -0.53
CA VAL A 92 -5.48 -7.45 0.20
C VAL A 92 -5.20 -8.29 1.44
N ASN A 93 -6.24 -8.60 2.21
CA ASN A 93 -6.09 -9.42 3.42
C ASN A 93 -5.53 -10.80 3.09
N ALA A 94 -6.00 -11.43 2.01
CA ALA A 94 -5.48 -12.71 1.57
C ALA A 94 -4.00 -12.61 1.15
N ALA A 95 -3.62 -11.56 0.43
CA ALA A 95 -2.24 -11.36 0.00
C ALA A 95 -1.31 -11.07 1.19
N ILE A 96 -1.76 -10.32 2.20
CA ILE A 96 -1.00 -10.09 3.43
C ILE A 96 -0.75 -11.42 4.14
N SER A 97 -1.76 -12.26 4.26
CA SER A 97 -1.62 -13.57 4.92
C SER A 97 -0.57 -14.43 4.23
N ILE A 98 -0.52 -14.41 2.90
CA ILE A 98 0.49 -15.14 2.13
C ILE A 98 1.87 -14.51 2.33
N SER A 99 1.97 -13.20 2.23
CA SER A 99 3.25 -12.47 2.33
C SER A 99 3.91 -12.66 3.69
N LEU A 100 3.11 -12.67 4.77
CA LEU A 100 3.61 -12.80 6.14
C LEU A 100 3.51 -14.23 6.67
N ASP A 101 3.12 -15.19 5.83
CA ASP A 101 2.95 -16.61 6.21
C ASP A 101 2.01 -16.77 7.40
N LEU A 102 0.90 -16.06 7.39
CA LEU A 102 -0.14 -16.19 8.40
C LEU A 102 -1.10 -17.30 7.98
N SER A 103 -1.31 -18.26 8.84
CA SER A 103 -2.21 -19.40 8.57
C SER A 103 -3.55 -19.26 9.27
#